data_084d13bfd42f4a352115c0d2364d0e28
#
_entry.id   084d13bfd42f4a352115c0d2364d0e28
#
_cell.length_a   1.000
_cell.length_b   1.000
_cell.length_c   1.000
_cell.angle_alpha   90.00
_cell.angle_beta   90.00
_cell.angle_gamma   90.00
#
_symmetry.space_group_name_H-M   'P 1'
#
loop_
_entity.id
_entity.type
_entity.pdbx_description
1 polymer ?
#
loop_
_entity_poly.entity_id
_entity_poly.type
_entity_poly.pdbx_seq_one_letter_code
_entity_poly.pdbx_strand_id
1 'polypeptide(L)'
;MLFRSRDLTEGVYDLYWIAVDPNARRKSVGRKLLNACEDAVREMGGRIVIAETSGTAEYESTREFYVRTGYVNEATIKDFYSVGDDLKIFVKRV
;
A
#
# COMPACT_ATOMS: atom_id res chain seq x y z
N MET A 1 7.81 -6.37 -4.93
CA MET A 1 6.45 -5.94 -4.58
C MET A 1 5.49 -7.04 -4.91
N LEU A 2 4.73 -7.48 -3.94
CA LEU A 2 3.77 -8.58 -4.11
C LEU A 2 2.36 -8.07 -3.93
N PHE A 3 1.46 -8.58 -4.74
CA PHE A 3 0.04 -8.30 -4.60
C PHE A 3 -0.76 -9.57 -4.91
N ARG A 4 -1.96 -9.65 -4.37
CA ARG A 4 -2.89 -10.73 -4.68
C ARG A 4 -4.33 -10.26 -4.55
N SER A 5 -5.23 -11.00 -5.19
CA SER A 5 -6.66 -10.77 -5.05
C SER A 5 -7.11 -10.99 -3.61
N ARG A 6 -7.94 -10.08 -3.11
CA ARG A 6 -8.58 -10.26 -1.79
C ARG A 6 -9.81 -11.15 -1.98
N ASP A 7 -9.90 -12.19 -1.16
CA ASP A 7 -11.02 -13.11 -1.21
C ASP A 7 -12.35 -12.43 -0.91
N LEU A 8 -13.42 -12.89 -1.51
CA LEU A 8 -14.80 -12.42 -1.33
C LEU A 8 -15.02 -10.98 -1.81
N THR A 9 -14.10 -10.42 -2.56
CA THR A 9 -14.25 -9.08 -3.14
C THR A 9 -14.05 -9.14 -4.65
N GLU A 10 -14.73 -8.25 -5.37
CA GLU A 10 -14.59 -8.15 -6.81
C GLU A 10 -13.53 -7.12 -7.17
N GLY A 11 -12.43 -7.59 -7.75
CA GLY A 11 -11.39 -6.72 -8.28
C GLY A 11 -10.61 -5.93 -7.24
N VAL A 12 -10.56 -6.41 -5.99
CA VAL A 12 -9.78 -5.78 -4.92
C VAL A 12 -8.50 -6.57 -4.70
N TYR A 13 -7.37 -5.89 -4.71
CA TYR A 13 -6.05 -6.50 -4.57
C TYR A 13 -5.29 -5.90 -3.39
N ASP A 14 -4.71 -6.77 -2.57
CA ASP A 14 -3.82 -6.36 -1.50
C ASP A 14 -2.40 -6.21 -2.02
N LEU A 15 -1.78 -5.08 -1.71
CA LEU A 15 -0.38 -4.85 -1.95
C LEU A 15 0.38 -5.33 -0.71
N TYR A 16 1.09 -6.46 -0.85
CA TYR A 16 1.67 -7.10 0.31
C TYR A 16 2.90 -6.44 0.83
N TRP A 17 3.64 -5.75 0.00
CA TRP A 17 4.88 -5.27 0.52
C TRP A 17 5.66 -4.48 -0.50
N ILE A 18 6.04 -3.32 -0.08
CA ILE A 18 7.15 -2.62 -0.67
C ILE A 18 8.29 -2.78 0.31
N ALA A 19 9.11 -3.79 0.10
CA ALA A 19 10.39 -3.79 0.75
C ALA A 19 11.17 -2.67 0.16
N VAL A 20 11.24 -1.68 0.88
CA VAL A 20 12.08 -0.62 0.42
C VAL A 20 13.34 -0.74 1.22
N ASP A 21 14.34 -1.36 0.63
CA ASP A 21 15.71 -1.10 0.95
C ASP A 21 15.83 0.44 1.05
N PRO A 22 16.35 0.98 2.15
CA PRO A 22 16.52 2.44 2.28
C PRO A 22 17.19 3.10 1.07
N ASN A 23 18.06 2.39 0.37
CA ASN A 23 18.71 2.88 -0.84
C ASN A 23 17.80 2.82 -2.07
N ALA A 24 16.83 1.94 -2.08
CA ALA A 24 15.82 1.84 -3.14
C ALA A 24 14.63 2.79 -2.92
N ARG A 25 14.60 3.50 -1.80
CA ARG A 25 13.61 4.54 -1.51
C ARG A 25 13.82 5.79 -2.35
N ARG A 26 14.84 5.81 -3.16
CA ARG A 26 14.97 6.90 -4.10
C ARG A 26 13.76 6.87 -5.01
N LYS A 27 13.11 7.99 -5.00
CA LYS A 27 11.78 8.31 -5.48
C LYS A 27 11.33 7.62 -6.77
N SER A 28 12.24 7.30 -7.68
CA SER A 28 11.88 6.75 -8.98
C SER A 28 11.67 5.25 -8.97
N VAL A 29 12.41 4.50 -8.15
CA VAL A 29 12.32 3.03 -8.16
C VAL A 29 11.03 2.55 -7.51
N GLY A 30 10.70 3.07 -6.33
CA GLY A 30 9.47 2.72 -5.64
C GLY A 30 8.23 3.08 -6.45
N ARG A 31 8.22 4.26 -7.05
CA ARG A 31 7.11 4.72 -7.90
C ARG A 31 6.95 3.85 -9.14
N LYS A 32 8.05 3.48 -9.79
CA LYS A 32 8.00 2.60 -10.97
C LYS A 32 7.46 1.23 -10.63
N LEU A 33 7.91 0.65 -9.51
CA LEU A 33 7.41 -0.64 -9.05
C LEU A 33 5.92 -0.58 -8.73
N LEU A 34 5.50 0.47 -8.02
CA LEU A 34 4.09 0.66 -7.69
C LEU A 34 3.24 0.83 -8.94
N ASN A 35 3.69 1.65 -9.89
CA ASN A 35 2.97 1.84 -11.16
C ASN A 35 2.86 0.53 -11.93
N ALA A 36 3.91 -0.28 -11.96
CA ALA A 36 3.88 -1.58 -12.63
C ALA A 36 2.87 -2.52 -11.98
N CYS A 37 2.78 -2.53 -10.65
CA CYS A 37 1.78 -3.31 -9.92
C CYS A 37 0.37 -2.83 -10.22
N GLU A 38 0.15 -1.53 -10.22
CA GLU A 38 -1.16 -0.94 -10.53
C GLU A 38 -1.59 -1.26 -11.96
N ASP A 39 -0.67 -1.19 -12.91
CA ASP A 39 -0.95 -1.55 -14.30
C ASP A 39 -1.32 -3.04 -14.43
N ALA A 40 -0.60 -3.91 -13.74
CA ALA A 40 -0.90 -5.34 -13.73
C ALA A 40 -2.30 -5.61 -13.14
N VAL A 41 -2.65 -4.92 -12.05
CA VAL A 41 -3.99 -5.04 -11.45
C VAL A 41 -5.07 -4.59 -12.43
N ARG A 42 -4.85 -3.47 -13.14
CA ARG A 42 -5.80 -2.99 -14.16
C ARG A 42 -5.99 -4.02 -15.27
N GLU A 43 -4.91 -4.61 -15.75
CA GLU A 43 -4.96 -5.62 -16.80
C GLU A 43 -5.74 -6.86 -16.38
N MET A 44 -5.75 -7.17 -15.09
CA MET A 44 -6.52 -8.28 -14.52
C MET A 44 -7.98 -7.90 -14.21
N GLY A 45 -8.40 -6.70 -14.55
CA GLY A 45 -9.74 -6.21 -14.25
C GLY A 45 -9.93 -5.71 -12.83
N GLY A 46 -8.83 -5.42 -12.14
CA GLY A 46 -8.88 -4.91 -10.77
C GLY A 46 -9.38 -3.48 -10.66
N ARG A 47 -10.03 -3.16 -9.55
CA ARG A 47 -10.63 -1.84 -9.27
C ARG A 47 -9.91 -1.08 -8.17
N ILE A 48 -9.40 -1.79 -7.18
CA ILE A 48 -8.91 -1.22 -5.93
C ILE A 48 -7.62 -1.91 -5.52
N VAL A 49 -6.64 -1.13 -5.10
CA VAL A 49 -5.42 -1.63 -4.46
C VAL A 49 -5.42 -1.15 -3.01
N ILE A 50 -5.20 -2.08 -2.09
CA ILE A 50 -5.12 -1.81 -0.66
C ILE A 50 -3.70 -2.02 -0.18
N ALA A 51 -3.17 -1.04 0.54
CA ALA A 51 -1.85 -1.12 1.18
C ALA A 51 -2.01 -0.89 2.68
N GLU A 52 -1.60 -1.87 3.47
CA GLU A 52 -1.65 -1.79 4.92
C GLU A 52 -0.28 -1.47 5.49
N THR A 53 -0.22 -0.56 6.45
CA THR A 53 1.04 -0.17 7.08
C THR A 53 0.82 0.22 8.53
N SER A 54 1.90 0.18 9.32
CA SER A 54 1.90 0.65 10.69
C SER A 54 1.78 2.16 10.78
N GLY A 55 1.15 2.65 11.85
CA GLY A 55 1.03 4.09 12.13
C GLY A 55 2.18 4.67 12.94
N THR A 56 3.21 3.88 13.26
CA THR A 56 4.35 4.36 14.05
C THR A 56 5.25 5.30 13.25
N ALA A 57 6.08 6.07 13.95
CA ALA A 57 7.01 7.02 13.33
C ALA A 57 8.00 6.34 12.37
N GLU A 58 8.35 5.08 12.64
CA GLU A 58 9.24 4.29 11.79
C GLU A 58 8.71 4.17 10.36
N TYR A 59 7.39 4.16 10.17
CA TYR A 59 6.75 4.00 8.88
C TYR A 59 6.20 5.30 8.29
N GLU A 60 6.57 6.44 8.86
CA GLU A 60 6.08 7.73 8.40
C GLU A 60 6.42 7.99 6.92
N SER A 61 7.64 7.70 6.52
CA SER A 61 8.05 7.89 5.11
C SER A 61 7.29 6.98 4.15
N THR A 62 6.94 5.77 4.60
CA THR A 62 6.11 4.84 3.83
C THR A 62 4.72 5.41 3.63
N ARG A 63 4.10 5.93 4.70
CA ARG A 63 2.78 6.55 4.60
C ARG A 63 2.79 7.76 3.68
N GLU A 64 3.80 8.62 3.78
CA GLU A 64 3.95 9.77 2.90
C GLU A 64 4.10 9.36 1.43
N PHE A 65 4.83 8.29 1.18
CA PHE A 65 4.97 7.74 -0.16
C PHE A 65 3.62 7.33 -0.74
N TYR A 66 2.79 6.64 0.03
CA TYR A 66 1.46 6.26 -0.43
C TYR A 66 0.59 7.48 -0.73
N VAL A 67 0.59 8.48 0.14
CA VAL A 67 -0.17 9.71 -0.09
C VAL A 67 0.28 10.41 -1.36
N ARG A 68 1.58 10.51 -1.58
CA ARG A 68 2.13 11.16 -2.78
C ARG A 68 1.82 10.40 -4.07
N THR A 69 1.61 9.11 -3.99
CA THR A 69 1.31 8.28 -5.16
C THR A 69 -0.20 8.10 -5.38
N GLY A 70 -1.02 8.81 -4.64
CA GLY A 70 -2.46 8.86 -4.84
C GLY A 70 -3.29 7.96 -3.95
N TYR A 71 -2.70 7.36 -2.93
CA TYR A 71 -3.42 6.56 -1.96
C TYR A 71 -4.04 7.44 -0.88
N VAL A 72 -5.19 7.01 -0.38
CA VAL A 72 -5.92 7.69 0.70
C VAL A 72 -5.97 6.77 1.90
N ASN A 73 -5.68 7.30 3.08
CA ASN A 73 -5.87 6.55 4.33
C ASN A 73 -7.37 6.48 4.64
N GLU A 74 -8.01 5.38 4.31
CA GLU A 74 -9.45 5.21 4.50
C GLU A 74 -9.82 4.66 5.86
N ALA A 75 -8.91 4.02 6.58
CA ALA A 75 -9.21 3.43 7.88
C ALA A 75 -7.99 3.37 8.77
N THR A 76 -8.24 3.40 10.07
CA THR A 76 -7.23 3.20 11.10
C THR A 76 -7.81 2.28 12.16
N ILE A 77 -7.08 1.20 12.49
CA ILE A 77 -7.44 0.33 13.61
C ILE A 77 -6.40 0.52 14.69
N LYS A 78 -6.82 1.12 15.81
CA LYS A 78 -5.91 1.42 16.91
C LYS A 78 -5.42 0.15 17.57
N ASP A 79 -4.14 0.16 17.97
CA ASP A 79 -3.51 -0.93 18.72
C ASP A 79 -3.60 -2.29 18.02
N PHE A 80 -3.63 -2.28 16.68
CA PHE A 80 -3.80 -3.50 15.89
C PHE A 80 -2.60 -4.45 15.99
N TYR A 81 -1.40 -3.92 15.78
CA TYR A 81 -0.18 -4.73 15.84
C TYR A 81 0.28 -4.93 17.27
N SER A 82 0.17 -3.90 18.08
CA SER A 82 0.45 -3.90 19.52
C SER A 82 -0.06 -2.58 20.09
N VAL A 83 -0.02 -2.42 21.41
CA VAL A 83 -0.42 -1.17 22.05
C VAL A 83 0.44 -0.02 21.51
N GLY A 84 -0.21 1.01 20.97
CA GLY A 84 0.45 2.16 20.37
C GLY A 84 0.88 1.96 18.92
N ASP A 85 0.63 0.80 18.33
CA ASP A 85 0.99 0.50 16.95
C ASP A 85 -0.27 0.23 16.12
N ASP A 86 -0.78 1.26 15.50
CA ASP A 86 -2.04 1.23 14.75
C ASP A 86 -1.84 0.65 13.36
N LEU A 87 -2.89 0.04 12.83
CA LEU A 87 -2.96 -0.32 11.41
C LEU A 87 -3.54 0.86 10.63
N LYS A 88 -2.84 1.31 9.60
CA LYS A 88 -3.32 2.30 8.63
C LYS A 88 -3.61 1.61 7.31
N ILE A 89 -4.83 1.80 6.79
CA ILE A 89 -5.26 1.18 5.54
C ILE A 89 -5.34 2.25 4.45
N PHE A 90 -4.45 2.15 3.49
CA PHE A 90 -4.40 3.06 2.34
C PHE A 90 -5.03 2.40 1.12
N VAL A 91 -5.82 3.15 0.40
CA VAL A 91 -6.60 2.64 -0.73
C VAL A 91 -6.44 3.53 -1.93
N LYS A 92 -6.31 2.92 -3.09
CA LYS A 92 -6.33 3.62 -4.39
C LYS A 92 -7.22 2.88 -5.37
N ARG A 93 -8.08 3.61 -6.02
CA ARG A 93 -8.87 3.08 -7.12
C ARG A 93 -8.05 3.21 -8.42
N VAL A 94 -7.90 2.11 -9.09
CA VAL A 94 -7.04 2.03 -10.29
C VAL A 94 -7.82 1.88 -11.60
#